data_2510f05959415cdee61b7be68dcf97e2
#
_entry.id   2510f05959415cdee61b7be68dcf97e2
#
_cell.length_a   1.000
_cell.length_b   1.000
_cell.length_c   1.000
_cell.angle_alpha   90.00
_cell.angle_beta   90.00
_cell.angle_gamma   90.00
#
_symmetry.space_group_name_H-M   'P 1'
#
loop_
_entity.id
_entity.type
_entity.pdbx_description
1 polymer ?
#
loop_
_entity_poly.entity_id
_entity_poly.type
_entity_poly.pdbx_seq_one_letter_code
_entity_poly.pdbx_strand_id
1 'polypeptide(L)'
;MSFPKEFLWGGATAANQCEGAYQEDGRGLANVDTIPYGEDRFPVMLGLKKMLECDTEHFYPSHDAIDFYHRYKEDIKLFAEMNMKCYRFSIAWTRILPNGDDETPNEKGLDFYEAVVDECLKYGIEPLITICHFDAPIALIKKYGGWKDRRMIDAFMKLCHALFTRLKGKVKYWLTFNEINMLLHLPFMGAGIYFEEGEDKNQVLYTAAHHELVASAKAVKLAHEMMPNAMVGCMLAAGQFYPYSCHPQDVYKGMESDRDNYFFIDVQARGEYPVWALKRMERLGVNIDITPEDSKILQEGTVDFISFSYYASRCVSADPEINKQNAKGNAVFSAVKNPYLKASEWGWQIDPLGLRITCNTLYDRYQKPLFIVENGLGANDTIEEDGIHDTYRIDYMREHIKAMDAVINEDGLPLLGCTFWGIIDLISASTGEIKKRYGTIYVDKQVDGSGNLERKKKDSFAWYQKVIESNGTIL
;
A
#
# COMPACT_ATOMS: atom_id res chain seq x y z
N MET A 1 7.30 6.07 27.85
CA MET A 1 7.13 6.24 26.40
C MET A 1 7.24 7.71 26.06
N SER A 2 8.05 8.07 25.06
CA SER A 2 8.15 9.46 24.58
C SER A 2 8.40 9.43 23.08
N PHE A 3 7.34 9.68 22.31
CA PHE A 3 7.47 9.87 20.86
C PHE A 3 8.00 11.29 20.55
N PRO A 4 8.73 11.49 19.45
CA PRO A 4 9.11 12.82 19.00
C PRO A 4 7.88 13.73 18.87
N LYS A 5 8.04 15.03 19.17
CA LYS A 5 6.92 15.98 19.08
C LYS A 5 6.31 16.06 17.69
N GLU A 6 7.14 15.85 16.68
CA GLU A 6 6.78 15.89 15.26
C GLU A 6 6.32 14.52 14.73
N PHE A 7 6.13 13.52 15.61
CA PHE A 7 5.70 12.19 15.19
C PHE A 7 4.32 12.26 14.52
N LEU A 8 4.23 11.73 13.29
CA LEU A 8 3.04 11.80 12.46
C LEU A 8 2.08 10.64 12.77
N TRP A 9 1.23 10.85 13.80
CA TRP A 9 0.13 9.97 14.11
C TRP A 9 -0.98 10.13 13.07
N GLY A 10 -1.45 9.02 12.48
CA GLY A 10 -2.47 9.19 11.45
C GLY A 10 -3.21 7.93 11.04
N GLY A 11 -3.88 8.05 9.92
CA GLY A 11 -4.62 6.97 9.26
C GLY A 11 -4.40 6.98 7.76
N ALA A 12 -4.73 5.85 7.13
CA ALA A 12 -4.52 5.64 5.70
C ALA A 12 -5.75 5.04 5.01
N THR A 13 -5.98 5.43 3.75
CA THR A 13 -6.94 4.82 2.83
C THR A 13 -6.37 4.73 1.42
N ALA A 14 -7.04 4.01 0.52
CA ALA A 14 -6.72 3.97 -0.90
C ALA A 14 -7.95 4.37 -1.74
N ALA A 15 -7.73 5.10 -2.82
CA ALA A 15 -8.77 5.62 -3.71
C ALA A 15 -9.75 4.52 -4.15
N ASN A 16 -9.22 3.42 -4.68
CA ASN A 16 -10.04 2.31 -5.20
C ASN A 16 -10.85 1.55 -4.13
N GLN A 17 -10.54 1.75 -2.84
CA GLN A 17 -11.20 1.06 -1.74
C GLN A 17 -12.19 1.96 -0.98
N CYS A 18 -12.12 3.29 -1.16
CA CYS A 18 -12.96 4.23 -0.42
C CYS A 18 -13.75 5.22 -1.27
N GLU A 19 -13.23 5.66 -2.43
CA GLU A 19 -13.84 6.77 -3.17
C GLU A 19 -15.22 6.45 -3.73
N GLY A 20 -15.37 5.33 -4.44
CA GLY A 20 -16.54 5.12 -5.29
C GLY A 20 -16.56 6.07 -6.48
N ALA A 21 -17.75 6.46 -6.95
CA ALA A 21 -17.94 7.40 -8.06
C ALA A 21 -17.05 7.05 -9.29
N TYR A 22 -16.96 5.77 -9.63
CA TYR A 22 -15.95 5.24 -10.56
C TYR A 22 -16.14 5.70 -12.01
N GLN A 23 -17.32 6.23 -12.38
CA GLN A 23 -17.62 6.78 -13.70
C GLN A 23 -17.95 8.27 -13.68
N GLU A 24 -17.86 8.92 -12.51
CA GLU A 24 -18.25 10.32 -12.38
C GLU A 24 -17.14 11.28 -12.81
N ASP A 25 -17.55 12.46 -13.24
CA ASP A 25 -16.69 13.58 -13.61
C ASP A 25 -15.60 13.24 -14.63
N GLY A 26 -15.92 12.31 -15.53
CA GLY A 26 -15.02 11.91 -16.62
C GLY A 26 -13.89 10.96 -16.22
N ARG A 27 -13.98 10.34 -15.04
CA ARG A 27 -13.01 9.30 -14.62
C ARG A 27 -13.02 8.12 -15.59
N GLY A 28 -11.83 7.69 -16.02
CA GLY A 28 -11.65 6.47 -16.81
C GLY A 28 -11.59 5.21 -15.95
N LEU A 29 -11.57 4.04 -16.58
CA LEU A 29 -11.52 2.75 -15.92
C LEU A 29 -10.09 2.34 -15.57
N ALA A 30 -9.86 1.88 -14.34
CA ALA A 30 -8.63 1.29 -13.88
C ALA A 30 -8.75 -0.25 -13.73
N ASN A 31 -7.63 -0.97 -13.71
CA ASN A 31 -7.60 -2.42 -13.50
C ASN A 31 -8.33 -2.85 -12.22
N VAL A 32 -8.18 -2.09 -11.15
CA VAL A 32 -8.84 -2.35 -9.85
C VAL A 32 -10.38 -2.28 -9.93
N ASP A 33 -10.93 -1.52 -10.87
CA ASP A 33 -12.37 -1.43 -11.11
C ASP A 33 -12.92 -2.70 -11.78
N THR A 34 -12.07 -3.47 -12.46
CA THR A 34 -12.45 -4.71 -13.15
C THR A 34 -12.20 -5.98 -12.31
N ILE A 35 -11.70 -5.84 -11.08
CA ILE A 35 -11.49 -6.96 -10.17
C ILE A 35 -12.79 -7.25 -9.41
N PRO A 36 -13.49 -8.37 -9.71
CA PRO A 36 -14.80 -8.63 -9.13
C PRO A 36 -14.71 -9.11 -7.67
N TYR A 37 -15.85 -9.15 -7.00
CA TYR A 37 -16.06 -9.95 -5.80
C TYR A 37 -16.31 -11.42 -6.18
N GLY A 38 -15.89 -12.36 -5.33
CA GLY A 38 -16.18 -13.77 -5.50
C GLY A 38 -15.01 -14.60 -6.04
N GLU A 39 -15.31 -15.75 -6.66
CA GLU A 39 -14.34 -16.76 -7.04
C GLU A 39 -13.33 -16.30 -8.09
N ASP A 40 -13.73 -15.40 -8.97
CA ASP A 40 -12.88 -14.87 -10.03
C ASP A 40 -11.89 -13.80 -9.56
N ARG A 41 -12.08 -13.25 -8.35
CA ARG A 41 -11.24 -12.20 -7.82
C ARG A 41 -9.75 -12.56 -7.84
N PHE A 42 -9.41 -13.68 -7.24
CA PHE A 42 -8.01 -14.11 -7.11
C PHE A 42 -7.37 -14.47 -8.46
N PRO A 43 -8.02 -15.26 -9.34
CA PRO A 43 -7.52 -15.49 -10.69
C PRO A 43 -7.28 -14.22 -11.51
N VAL A 44 -8.14 -13.21 -11.38
CA VAL A 44 -7.95 -11.90 -12.03
C VAL A 44 -6.73 -11.17 -11.42
N MET A 45 -6.66 -11.05 -10.10
CA MET A 45 -5.54 -10.38 -9.41
C MET A 45 -4.18 -10.98 -9.77
N LEU A 46 -4.13 -12.31 -9.98
CA LEU A 46 -2.93 -13.04 -10.40
C LEU A 46 -2.60 -12.91 -11.91
N GLY A 47 -3.44 -12.20 -12.68
CA GLY A 47 -3.25 -12.09 -14.14
C GLY A 47 -3.49 -13.40 -14.91
N LEU A 48 -4.16 -14.38 -14.29
CA LEU A 48 -4.48 -15.67 -14.89
C LEU A 48 -5.82 -15.66 -15.62
N LYS A 49 -6.74 -14.78 -15.19
CA LYS A 49 -8.02 -14.51 -15.86
C LYS A 49 -8.03 -13.06 -16.31
N LYS A 50 -8.20 -12.86 -17.62
CA LYS A 50 -8.22 -11.52 -18.23
C LYS A 50 -9.60 -10.91 -18.08
N MET A 51 -9.70 -9.80 -17.34
CA MET A 51 -10.90 -8.98 -17.22
C MET A 51 -10.51 -7.50 -17.41
N LEU A 52 -10.76 -6.97 -18.62
CA LEU A 52 -10.44 -5.58 -18.98
C LEU A 52 -11.70 -4.71 -19.18
N GLU A 53 -12.84 -5.24 -18.79
CA GLU A 53 -14.16 -4.58 -18.84
C GLU A 53 -14.99 -5.09 -17.67
N CYS A 54 -15.92 -4.27 -17.21
CA CYS A 54 -16.92 -4.70 -16.24
C CYS A 54 -18.11 -5.29 -16.97
N ASP A 55 -18.61 -6.41 -16.48
CA ASP A 55 -19.82 -7.05 -16.98
C ASP A 55 -20.98 -6.89 -15.97
N THR A 56 -22.14 -7.43 -16.32
CA THR A 56 -23.33 -7.39 -15.47
C THR A 56 -23.53 -8.65 -14.61
N GLU A 57 -22.65 -9.64 -14.75
CA GLU A 57 -22.73 -10.91 -14.04
C GLU A 57 -21.99 -10.87 -12.71
N HIS A 58 -21.01 -9.97 -12.61
CA HIS A 58 -20.17 -9.81 -11.42
C HIS A 58 -20.56 -8.58 -10.60
N PHE A 59 -20.30 -8.66 -9.30
CA PHE A 59 -20.39 -7.52 -8.40
C PHE A 59 -19.00 -6.91 -8.21
N TYR A 60 -18.90 -5.58 -8.30
CA TYR A 60 -17.66 -4.81 -8.18
C TYR A 60 -17.74 -3.84 -6.99
N PRO A 61 -17.35 -4.24 -5.79
CA PRO A 61 -17.53 -3.44 -4.56
C PRO A 61 -16.85 -2.07 -4.60
N SER A 62 -15.76 -1.94 -5.36
CA SER A 62 -15.00 -0.69 -5.52
C SER A 62 -15.77 0.41 -6.25
N HIS A 63 -16.82 0.07 -7.03
CA HIS A 63 -17.57 1.05 -7.82
C HIS A 63 -18.27 2.09 -6.96
N ASP A 64 -18.86 1.63 -5.85
CA ASP A 64 -19.53 2.50 -4.87
C ASP A 64 -18.62 2.75 -3.66
N ALA A 65 -17.79 1.78 -3.32
CA ALA A 65 -16.91 1.75 -2.15
C ALA A 65 -17.63 2.26 -0.89
N ILE A 66 -17.14 3.32 -0.24
CA ILE A 66 -17.81 3.97 0.89
C ILE A 66 -18.24 5.41 0.58
N ASP A 67 -18.24 5.76 -0.70
CA ASP A 67 -18.65 7.09 -1.19
C ASP A 67 -17.82 8.25 -0.63
N PHE A 68 -16.51 8.02 -0.43
CA PHE A 68 -15.60 9.06 0.04
C PHE A 68 -15.54 10.25 -0.95
N TYR A 69 -15.73 10.02 -2.24
CA TYR A 69 -15.74 11.07 -3.26
C TYR A 69 -16.71 12.21 -2.91
N HIS A 70 -17.90 11.89 -2.44
CA HIS A 70 -18.90 12.90 -2.04
C HIS A 70 -18.81 13.28 -0.55
N ARG A 71 -18.27 12.38 0.30
CA ARG A 71 -18.30 12.51 1.76
C ARG A 71 -16.95 12.87 2.38
N TYR A 72 -15.91 13.16 1.62
CA TYR A 72 -14.56 13.42 2.14
C TYR A 72 -14.51 14.50 3.23
N LYS A 73 -15.37 15.53 3.16
CA LYS A 73 -15.43 16.58 4.20
C LYS A 73 -15.95 16.05 5.54
N GLU A 74 -16.94 15.16 5.50
CA GLU A 74 -17.47 14.48 6.68
C GLU A 74 -16.39 13.58 7.29
N ASP A 75 -15.74 12.76 6.45
CA ASP A 75 -14.73 11.81 6.88
C ASP A 75 -13.48 12.52 7.43
N ILE A 76 -12.97 13.55 6.76
CA ILE A 76 -11.81 14.33 7.23
C ILE A 76 -12.14 15.09 8.53
N LYS A 77 -13.37 15.54 8.71
CA LYS A 77 -13.81 16.13 9.98
C LYS A 77 -13.72 15.11 11.12
N LEU A 78 -14.11 13.86 10.91
CA LEU A 78 -13.94 12.79 11.89
C LEU A 78 -12.46 12.50 12.19
N PHE A 79 -11.58 12.57 11.17
CA PHE A 79 -10.14 12.45 11.37
C PHE A 79 -9.57 13.60 12.21
N ALA A 80 -10.07 14.82 11.99
CA ALA A 80 -9.72 15.99 12.81
C ALA A 80 -10.21 15.86 14.25
N GLU A 81 -11.42 15.35 14.47
CA GLU A 81 -11.96 15.05 15.81
C GLU A 81 -11.10 14.00 16.54
N MET A 82 -10.49 13.08 15.83
CA MET A 82 -9.52 12.10 16.36
C MET A 82 -8.15 12.73 16.66
N ASN A 83 -7.92 13.99 16.32
CA ASN A 83 -6.66 14.72 16.42
C ASN A 83 -5.53 14.18 15.52
N MET A 84 -5.86 13.50 14.41
CA MET A 84 -4.86 13.01 13.48
C MET A 84 -3.91 14.12 13.02
N LYS A 85 -2.63 13.77 12.89
CA LYS A 85 -1.56 14.66 12.42
C LYS A 85 -1.18 14.41 10.96
N CYS A 86 -1.52 13.24 10.44
CA CYS A 86 -1.23 12.85 9.07
C CYS A 86 -2.40 12.02 8.51
N TYR A 87 -2.77 12.27 7.27
CA TYR A 87 -3.69 11.43 6.51
C TYR A 87 -3.03 10.97 5.22
N ARG A 88 -2.83 9.66 5.10
CA ARG A 88 -2.36 9.06 3.87
C ARG A 88 -3.54 8.64 3.00
N PHE A 89 -3.54 9.07 1.74
CA PHE A 89 -4.50 8.65 0.73
C PHE A 89 -3.82 8.49 -0.63
N SER A 90 -4.48 7.86 -1.57
CA SER A 90 -3.95 7.68 -2.91
C SER A 90 -4.74 8.43 -3.97
N ILE A 91 -4.12 8.58 -5.14
CA ILE A 91 -4.73 9.19 -6.31
C ILE A 91 -5.26 8.07 -7.22
N ALA A 92 -6.51 8.18 -7.67
CA ALA A 92 -6.99 7.39 -8.80
C ALA A 92 -6.41 7.97 -10.08
N TRP A 93 -5.45 7.30 -10.70
CA TRP A 93 -4.76 7.77 -11.92
C TRP A 93 -5.76 8.20 -13.00
N THR A 94 -6.77 7.36 -13.24
CA THR A 94 -7.78 7.60 -14.27
C THR A 94 -8.76 8.73 -13.95
N ARG A 95 -8.77 9.26 -12.74
CA ARG A 95 -9.51 10.48 -12.41
C ARG A 95 -8.78 11.73 -12.91
N ILE A 96 -7.44 11.66 -12.97
CA ILE A 96 -6.58 12.76 -13.46
C ILE A 96 -6.34 12.63 -14.97
N LEU A 97 -6.01 11.43 -15.44
CA LEU A 97 -5.78 11.12 -16.85
C LEU A 97 -6.69 9.94 -17.23
N PRO A 98 -7.90 10.18 -17.74
CA PRO A 98 -8.90 9.14 -17.99
C PRO A 98 -8.44 7.99 -18.87
N ASN A 99 -7.60 8.27 -19.87
CA ASN A 99 -6.97 7.26 -20.74
C ASN A 99 -5.56 6.88 -20.27
N GLY A 100 -5.05 7.54 -19.23
CA GLY A 100 -3.76 7.30 -18.60
C GLY A 100 -2.59 8.06 -19.20
N ASP A 101 -2.65 8.45 -20.49
CA ASP A 101 -1.61 9.19 -21.21
C ASP A 101 -2.14 10.47 -21.88
N ASP A 102 -3.27 10.99 -21.43
CA ASP A 102 -3.92 12.19 -21.95
C ASP A 102 -2.95 13.38 -21.95
N GLU A 103 -3.03 14.23 -22.97
CA GLU A 103 -2.20 15.44 -23.08
C GLU A 103 -2.65 16.54 -22.10
N THR A 104 -3.94 16.55 -21.77
CA THR A 104 -4.52 17.53 -20.84
C THR A 104 -5.16 16.76 -19.69
N PRO A 105 -4.82 17.07 -18.44
CA PRO A 105 -5.44 16.43 -17.29
C PRO A 105 -6.91 16.84 -17.15
N ASN A 106 -7.69 15.96 -16.52
CA ASN A 106 -9.06 16.22 -16.15
C ASN A 106 -9.10 17.17 -14.94
N GLU A 107 -9.50 18.42 -15.18
CA GLU A 107 -9.54 19.45 -14.15
C GLU A 107 -10.46 19.08 -12.97
N LYS A 108 -11.58 18.44 -13.20
CA LYS A 108 -12.48 18.01 -12.12
C LYS A 108 -11.80 17.01 -11.16
N GLY A 109 -10.99 16.10 -11.70
CA GLY A 109 -10.21 15.18 -10.88
C GLY A 109 -9.14 15.91 -10.07
N LEU A 110 -8.44 16.87 -10.67
CA LEU A 110 -7.46 17.70 -9.97
C LEU A 110 -8.12 18.56 -8.88
N ASP A 111 -9.28 19.18 -9.18
CA ASP A 111 -10.05 19.98 -8.20
C ASP A 111 -10.50 19.13 -7.00
N PHE A 112 -10.92 17.87 -7.23
CA PHE A 112 -11.29 16.97 -6.15
C PHE A 112 -10.11 16.70 -5.21
N TYR A 113 -8.94 16.30 -5.72
CA TYR A 113 -7.79 16.03 -4.85
C TYR A 113 -7.22 17.27 -4.21
N GLU A 114 -7.25 18.43 -4.87
CA GLU A 114 -6.89 19.69 -4.26
C GLU A 114 -7.84 20.03 -3.10
N ALA A 115 -9.14 19.81 -3.27
CA ALA A 115 -10.14 20.03 -2.22
C ALA A 115 -9.96 19.07 -1.03
N VAL A 116 -9.57 17.81 -1.26
CA VAL A 116 -9.21 16.85 -0.20
C VAL A 116 -7.99 17.35 0.58
N VAL A 117 -6.94 17.80 -0.13
CA VAL A 117 -5.73 18.36 0.48
C VAL A 117 -6.06 19.61 1.31
N ASP A 118 -6.83 20.53 0.75
CA ASP A 118 -7.20 21.77 1.43
C ASP A 118 -8.05 21.51 2.69
N GLU A 119 -8.94 20.51 2.65
CA GLU A 119 -9.71 20.12 3.83
C GLU A 119 -8.81 19.49 4.91
N CYS A 120 -7.79 18.70 4.55
CA CYS A 120 -6.79 18.22 5.51
C CYS A 120 -6.02 19.38 6.16
N LEU A 121 -5.49 20.27 5.35
CA LEU A 121 -4.69 21.42 5.81
C LEU A 121 -5.50 22.38 6.69
N LYS A 122 -6.78 22.56 6.42
CA LYS A 122 -7.70 23.35 7.25
C LYS A 122 -7.73 22.89 8.70
N TYR A 123 -7.57 21.58 8.94
CA TYR A 123 -7.52 20.98 10.28
C TYR A 123 -6.10 20.73 10.80
N GLY A 124 -5.08 21.16 10.06
CA GLY A 124 -3.67 20.90 10.43
C GLY A 124 -3.26 19.44 10.31
N ILE A 125 -3.92 18.69 9.43
CA ILE A 125 -3.58 17.30 9.08
C ILE A 125 -2.64 17.34 7.89
N GLU A 126 -1.42 16.79 8.04
CA GLU A 126 -0.43 16.70 6.96
C GLU A 126 -0.88 15.67 5.91
N PRO A 127 -1.02 16.06 4.63
CA PRO A 127 -1.31 15.10 3.57
C PRO A 127 -0.07 14.26 3.22
N LEU A 128 -0.23 12.94 3.12
CA LEU A 128 0.74 12.02 2.57
C LEU A 128 0.10 11.33 1.37
N ILE A 129 0.61 11.58 0.16
CA ILE A 129 -0.04 11.11 -1.07
C ILE A 129 0.73 9.95 -1.69
N THR A 130 0.01 8.86 -1.94
CA THR A 130 0.47 7.76 -2.79
C THR A 130 0.03 8.03 -4.23
N ILE A 131 0.97 8.19 -5.15
CA ILE A 131 0.67 8.55 -6.55
C ILE A 131 -0.05 7.43 -7.28
N CYS A 132 0.43 6.18 -7.13
CA CYS A 132 -0.22 5.00 -7.71
C CYS A 132 -0.41 3.92 -6.64
N HIS A 133 -1.67 3.60 -6.34
CA HIS A 133 -2.04 2.55 -5.39
C HIS A 133 -2.78 1.43 -6.12
N PHE A 134 -2.04 0.69 -6.96
CA PHE A 134 -2.51 -0.43 -7.78
C PHE A 134 -3.39 -0.06 -8.99
N ASP A 135 -3.76 1.18 -9.17
CA ASP A 135 -4.69 1.62 -10.21
C ASP A 135 -4.00 1.99 -11.53
N ALA A 136 -3.74 0.97 -12.34
CA ALA A 136 -3.26 1.15 -13.71
C ALA A 136 -4.44 1.38 -14.68
N PRO A 137 -4.36 2.40 -15.58
CA PRO A 137 -5.43 2.67 -16.53
C PRO A 137 -5.70 1.52 -17.50
N ILE A 138 -6.93 1.03 -17.59
CA ILE A 138 -7.34 -0.03 -18.53
C ILE A 138 -7.02 0.35 -19.99
N ALA A 139 -7.16 1.61 -20.35
CA ALA A 139 -6.81 2.08 -21.68
C ALA A 139 -5.33 1.82 -22.02
N LEU A 140 -4.41 2.04 -21.06
CA LEU A 140 -2.98 1.74 -21.25
C LEU A 140 -2.70 0.23 -21.21
N ILE A 141 -3.44 -0.53 -20.41
CA ILE A 141 -3.33 -2.00 -20.41
C ILE A 141 -3.75 -2.55 -21.76
N LYS A 142 -4.85 -2.09 -22.35
CA LYS A 142 -5.30 -2.47 -23.70
C LYS A 142 -4.31 -2.03 -24.78
N LYS A 143 -3.71 -0.86 -24.63
CA LYS A 143 -2.82 -0.24 -25.65
C LYS A 143 -1.40 -0.80 -25.59
N TYR A 144 -0.88 -1.07 -24.40
CA TYR A 144 0.52 -1.39 -24.17
C TYR A 144 0.76 -2.69 -23.37
N GLY A 145 -0.25 -3.30 -22.79
CA GLY A 145 -0.09 -4.44 -21.87
C GLY A 145 0.31 -4.03 -20.45
N GLY A 146 -0.02 -2.81 -20.03
CA GLY A 146 0.35 -2.30 -18.71
C GLY A 146 1.86 -2.09 -18.57
N TRP A 147 2.39 -2.30 -17.38
CA TRP A 147 3.81 -2.08 -17.08
C TRP A 147 4.79 -3.01 -17.82
N LYS A 148 4.29 -3.94 -18.66
CA LYS A 148 5.14 -4.69 -19.61
C LYS A 148 5.87 -3.77 -20.59
N ASP A 149 5.28 -2.62 -20.91
CA ASP A 149 5.79 -1.69 -21.92
C ASP A 149 6.40 -0.43 -21.27
N ARG A 150 7.58 -0.05 -21.75
CA ARG A 150 8.34 1.10 -21.25
C ARG A 150 7.59 2.42 -21.36
N ARG A 151 6.64 2.56 -22.30
CA ARG A 151 5.82 3.76 -22.48
C ARG A 151 4.94 4.09 -21.27
N MET A 152 4.72 3.12 -20.37
CA MET A 152 4.08 3.39 -19.09
C MET A 152 4.85 4.39 -18.21
N ILE A 153 6.18 4.43 -18.34
CA ILE A 153 7.03 5.42 -17.63
C ILE A 153 6.62 6.83 -18.00
N ASP A 154 6.49 7.13 -19.30
CA ASP A 154 6.15 8.48 -19.75
C ASP A 154 4.70 8.85 -19.38
N ALA A 155 3.77 7.89 -19.43
CA ALA A 155 2.40 8.09 -18.98
C ALA A 155 2.34 8.40 -17.47
N PHE A 156 3.09 7.66 -16.64
CA PHE A 156 3.21 7.93 -15.21
C PHE A 156 3.84 9.31 -14.93
N MET A 157 4.83 9.72 -15.70
CA MET A 157 5.45 11.04 -15.55
C MET A 157 4.48 12.18 -15.87
N LYS A 158 3.54 12.02 -16.83
CA LYS A 158 2.45 12.97 -17.06
C LYS A 158 1.55 13.12 -15.83
N LEU A 159 1.18 12.01 -15.19
CA LEU A 159 0.43 12.03 -13.93
C LEU A 159 1.20 12.78 -12.84
N CYS A 160 2.47 12.43 -12.61
CA CYS A 160 3.31 13.10 -11.62
C CYS A 160 3.39 14.61 -11.86
N HIS A 161 3.62 15.03 -13.11
CA HIS A 161 3.72 16.43 -13.47
C HIS A 161 2.40 17.19 -13.19
N ALA A 162 1.25 16.60 -13.52
CA ALA A 162 -0.06 17.22 -13.25
C ALA A 162 -0.28 17.41 -11.75
N LEU A 163 -0.01 16.38 -10.94
CA LEU A 163 -0.17 16.40 -9.49
C LEU A 163 0.80 17.40 -8.83
N PHE A 164 2.08 17.35 -9.19
CA PHE A 164 3.09 18.24 -8.59
C PHE A 164 2.85 19.71 -8.97
N THR A 165 2.35 19.97 -10.18
CA THR A 165 1.95 21.32 -10.58
C THR A 165 0.79 21.84 -9.74
N ARG A 166 -0.28 21.05 -9.57
CA ARG A 166 -1.49 21.45 -8.86
C ARG A 166 -1.26 21.58 -7.35
N LEU A 167 -0.50 20.65 -6.75
CA LEU A 167 -0.37 20.53 -5.30
C LEU A 167 0.93 21.10 -4.74
N LYS A 168 1.72 21.77 -5.58
CA LYS A 168 2.95 22.48 -5.18
C LYS A 168 2.69 23.42 -4.00
N GLY A 169 3.53 23.29 -2.97
CA GLY A 169 3.44 24.11 -1.75
C GLY A 169 2.37 23.67 -0.75
N LYS A 170 1.54 22.66 -1.08
CA LYS A 170 0.49 22.11 -0.21
C LYS A 170 0.86 20.74 0.37
N VAL A 171 1.60 19.93 -0.35
CA VAL A 171 1.93 18.55 0.01
C VAL A 171 3.45 18.38 0.11
N LYS A 172 3.89 17.87 1.26
CA LYS A 172 5.30 17.60 1.55
C LYS A 172 5.68 16.14 1.28
N TYR A 173 4.83 15.19 1.66
CA TYR A 173 5.15 13.77 1.65
C TYR A 173 4.47 13.03 0.51
N TRP A 174 5.26 12.27 -0.26
CA TRP A 174 4.82 11.54 -1.44
C TRP A 174 5.35 10.11 -1.43
N LEU A 175 4.55 9.18 -1.93
CA LEU A 175 4.95 7.81 -2.23
C LEU A 175 4.68 7.53 -3.71
N THR A 176 5.64 6.93 -4.40
CA THR A 176 5.49 6.69 -5.85
C THR A 176 4.52 5.56 -6.15
N PHE A 177 4.77 4.37 -5.62
CA PHE A 177 3.94 3.18 -5.79
C PHE A 177 3.62 2.56 -4.44
N ASN A 178 2.38 2.13 -4.26
CA ASN A 178 1.99 1.33 -3.10
C ASN A 178 2.52 -0.09 -3.24
N GLU A 179 3.11 -0.62 -2.16
CA GLU A 179 3.54 -2.02 -2.08
C GLU A 179 4.13 -2.55 -3.39
N ILE A 180 5.14 -1.84 -3.93
CA ILE A 180 5.71 -2.08 -5.26
C ILE A 180 6.11 -3.56 -5.49
N ASN A 181 6.49 -4.27 -4.42
CA ASN A 181 6.82 -5.69 -4.47
C ASN A 181 5.61 -6.60 -4.76
N MET A 182 4.37 -6.09 -4.61
CA MET A 182 3.16 -6.86 -4.94
C MET A 182 3.03 -7.14 -6.43
N LEU A 183 3.75 -6.42 -7.30
CA LEU A 183 3.86 -6.74 -8.72
C LEU A 183 4.29 -8.21 -8.95
N LEU A 184 5.21 -8.74 -8.15
CA LEU A 184 5.65 -10.13 -8.27
C LEU A 184 4.63 -11.15 -7.74
N HIS A 185 3.71 -10.73 -6.90
CA HIS A 185 2.76 -11.61 -6.22
C HIS A 185 1.34 -11.55 -6.78
N LEU A 186 0.89 -10.35 -7.13
CA LEU A 186 -0.45 -10.07 -7.68
C LEU A 186 -0.33 -9.17 -8.92
N PRO A 187 0.22 -9.69 -10.03
CA PRO A 187 0.68 -8.86 -11.15
C PRO A 187 -0.41 -8.02 -11.82
N PHE A 188 -1.66 -8.52 -11.94
CA PHE A 188 -2.72 -7.69 -12.51
C PHE A 188 -3.16 -6.60 -11.53
N MET A 189 -3.33 -6.93 -10.26
CA MET A 189 -3.66 -5.92 -9.26
C MET A 189 -2.53 -4.91 -9.09
N GLY A 190 -1.29 -5.38 -8.94
CA GLY A 190 -0.13 -4.51 -8.64
C GLY A 190 0.30 -3.63 -9.81
N ALA A 191 0.20 -4.14 -11.06
CA ALA A 191 0.81 -3.49 -12.23
C ALA A 191 -0.01 -3.62 -13.53
N GLY A 192 -1.27 -4.04 -13.47
CA GLY A 192 -2.10 -4.21 -14.65
C GLY A 192 -1.60 -5.30 -15.62
N ILE A 193 -0.90 -6.30 -15.12
CA ILE A 193 -0.28 -7.36 -15.93
C ILE A 193 -1.15 -8.59 -15.95
N TYR A 194 -1.52 -9.04 -17.12
CA TYR A 194 -2.03 -10.38 -17.39
C TYR A 194 -1.05 -11.13 -18.31
N PHE A 195 -1.06 -12.45 -18.25
CA PHE A 195 -0.16 -13.27 -19.05
C PHE A 195 -0.86 -13.80 -20.29
N GLU A 196 -0.19 -13.68 -21.45
CA GLU A 196 -0.61 -14.31 -22.70
C GLU A 196 -0.01 -15.73 -22.78
N GLU A 197 -0.60 -16.56 -23.64
CA GLU A 197 -0.10 -17.91 -23.85
C GLU A 197 1.33 -17.89 -24.39
N GLY A 198 2.22 -18.66 -23.74
CA GLY A 198 3.63 -18.75 -24.13
C GLY A 198 4.56 -17.67 -23.61
N GLU A 199 4.06 -16.67 -22.88
CA GLU A 199 4.92 -15.67 -22.22
C GLU A 199 5.71 -16.28 -21.05
N ASP A 200 6.99 -15.96 -20.97
CA ASP A 200 7.80 -16.24 -19.78
C ASP A 200 7.41 -15.25 -18.66
N LYS A 201 6.76 -15.78 -17.63
CA LYS A 201 6.24 -14.98 -16.51
C LYS A 201 7.35 -14.21 -15.78
N ASN A 202 8.51 -14.81 -15.58
CA ASN A 202 9.62 -14.15 -14.90
C ASN A 202 10.15 -12.99 -15.73
N GLN A 203 10.33 -13.20 -17.05
CA GLN A 203 10.75 -12.14 -17.96
C GLN A 203 9.78 -10.95 -17.92
N VAL A 204 8.46 -11.22 -17.99
CA VAL A 204 7.42 -10.19 -17.94
C VAL A 204 7.46 -9.42 -16.61
N LEU A 205 7.51 -10.14 -15.48
CA LEU A 205 7.45 -9.51 -14.15
C LEU A 205 8.68 -8.65 -13.88
N TYR A 206 9.89 -9.13 -14.15
CA TYR A 206 11.10 -8.36 -13.90
C TYR A 206 11.28 -7.19 -14.87
N THR A 207 10.79 -7.32 -16.13
CA THR A 207 10.73 -6.20 -17.06
C THR A 207 9.82 -5.10 -16.55
N ALA A 208 8.61 -5.45 -16.10
CA ALA A 208 7.67 -4.52 -15.52
C ALA A 208 8.19 -3.86 -14.23
N ALA A 209 8.85 -4.66 -13.37
CA ALA A 209 9.50 -4.15 -12.17
C ALA A 209 10.57 -3.09 -12.52
N HIS A 210 11.37 -3.34 -13.56
CA HIS A 210 12.35 -2.35 -14.03
C HIS A 210 11.68 -1.04 -14.46
N HIS A 211 10.57 -1.13 -15.21
CA HIS A 211 9.85 0.07 -15.66
C HIS A 211 9.29 0.88 -14.47
N GLU A 212 8.69 0.23 -13.47
CA GLU A 212 8.21 0.93 -12.26
C GLU A 212 9.36 1.53 -11.45
N LEU A 213 10.49 0.85 -11.33
CA LEU A 213 11.67 1.37 -10.64
C LEU A 213 12.24 2.62 -11.31
N VAL A 214 12.34 2.62 -12.65
CA VAL A 214 12.76 3.80 -13.43
C VAL A 214 11.74 4.93 -13.31
N ALA A 215 10.45 4.62 -13.39
CA ALA A 215 9.38 5.60 -13.21
C ALA A 215 9.43 6.23 -11.80
N SER A 216 9.64 5.43 -10.76
CA SER A 216 9.81 5.90 -9.39
C SER A 216 10.99 6.88 -9.26
N ALA A 217 12.14 6.51 -9.80
CA ALA A 217 13.33 7.38 -9.75
C ALA A 217 13.13 8.70 -10.52
N LYS A 218 12.49 8.65 -11.70
CA LYS A 218 12.12 9.87 -12.46
C LYS A 218 11.17 10.76 -11.66
N ALA A 219 10.17 10.16 -10.97
CA ALA A 219 9.22 10.90 -10.15
C ALA A 219 9.90 11.59 -8.95
N VAL A 220 10.85 10.91 -8.28
CA VAL A 220 11.65 11.52 -7.20
C VAL A 220 12.42 12.74 -7.71
N LYS A 221 13.11 12.61 -8.83
CA LYS A 221 13.84 13.75 -9.45
C LYS A 221 12.91 14.90 -9.76
N LEU A 222 11.80 14.63 -10.46
CA LEU A 222 10.82 15.65 -10.82
C LEU A 222 10.23 16.34 -9.58
N ALA A 223 9.94 15.59 -8.53
CA ALA A 223 9.44 16.14 -7.27
C ALA A 223 10.44 17.13 -6.67
N HIS A 224 11.72 16.77 -6.59
CA HIS A 224 12.76 17.64 -6.03
C HIS A 224 13.00 18.89 -6.90
N GLU A 225 12.92 18.76 -8.23
CA GLU A 225 13.05 19.90 -9.16
C GLU A 225 11.88 20.89 -9.02
N MET A 226 10.65 20.38 -8.90
CA MET A 226 9.46 21.21 -8.82
C MET A 226 9.15 21.70 -7.41
N MET A 227 9.48 20.90 -6.41
CA MET A 227 9.14 21.08 -4.98
C MET A 227 10.36 20.76 -4.10
N PRO A 228 11.32 21.67 -3.92
CA PRO A 228 12.59 21.37 -3.24
C PRO A 228 12.47 20.88 -1.79
N ASN A 229 11.33 21.11 -1.14
CA ASN A 229 11.04 20.66 0.24
C ASN A 229 10.22 19.36 0.28
N ALA A 230 9.85 18.77 -0.87
CA ALA A 230 9.15 17.52 -0.90
C ALA A 230 10.05 16.37 -0.43
N MET A 231 9.44 15.42 0.26
CA MET A 231 10.06 14.16 0.65
C MET A 231 9.34 13.02 -0.07
N VAL A 232 10.06 12.23 -0.82
CA VAL A 232 9.49 11.13 -1.61
C VAL A 232 10.02 9.81 -1.08
N GLY A 233 9.10 8.92 -0.67
CA GLY A 233 9.41 7.58 -0.16
C GLY A 233 9.09 6.47 -1.14
N CYS A 234 9.72 5.31 -0.93
CA CYS A 234 9.24 4.04 -1.46
C CYS A 234 8.16 3.47 -0.55
N MET A 235 7.45 2.44 -0.98
CA MET A 235 6.50 1.74 -0.13
C MET A 235 6.53 0.22 -0.39
N LEU A 236 6.85 -0.53 0.67
CA LEU A 236 7.06 -1.98 0.68
C LEU A 236 5.95 -2.69 1.43
N ALA A 237 5.39 -3.77 0.87
CA ALA A 237 4.64 -4.76 1.66
C ALA A 237 5.63 -5.54 2.53
N ALA A 238 5.90 -5.07 3.74
CA ALA A 238 6.89 -5.63 4.63
C ALA A 238 6.35 -6.77 5.51
N GLY A 239 7.22 -7.36 6.27
CA GLY A 239 7.00 -8.46 7.20
C GLY A 239 8.15 -9.45 7.09
N GLN A 240 8.80 -9.70 8.22
CA GLN A 240 9.95 -10.59 8.30
C GLN A 240 9.54 -12.02 7.94
N PHE A 241 10.39 -12.70 7.17
CA PHE A 241 10.27 -14.14 6.94
C PHE A 241 11.11 -14.91 7.96
N TYR A 242 10.47 -15.40 9.00
CA TYR A 242 11.14 -16.26 9.96
C TYR A 242 11.42 -17.64 9.38
N PRO A 243 12.59 -18.24 9.65
CA PRO A 243 12.79 -19.65 9.38
C PRO A 243 11.88 -20.48 10.31
N TYR A 244 11.26 -21.54 9.80
CA TYR A 244 10.42 -22.43 10.59
C TYR A 244 11.22 -23.13 11.69
N SER A 245 12.49 -23.39 11.43
CA SER A 245 13.44 -23.97 12.39
C SER A 245 14.83 -23.33 12.27
N CYS A 246 15.72 -23.65 13.23
CA CYS A 246 17.12 -23.26 13.15
C CYS A 246 17.93 -24.11 12.14
N HIS A 247 17.31 -24.98 11.36
CA HIS A 247 17.99 -25.73 10.33
C HIS A 247 18.57 -24.78 9.27
N PRO A 248 19.85 -24.90 8.88
CA PRO A 248 20.49 -23.95 7.95
C PRO A 248 19.73 -23.72 6.64
N GLN A 249 19.04 -24.75 6.11
CA GLN A 249 18.23 -24.62 4.90
C GLN A 249 16.98 -23.75 5.13
N ASP A 250 16.32 -23.82 6.31
CA ASP A 250 15.21 -22.95 6.67
C ASP A 250 15.68 -21.49 6.81
N VAL A 251 16.83 -21.30 7.46
CA VAL A 251 17.45 -19.96 7.63
C VAL A 251 17.79 -19.35 6.26
N TYR A 252 18.39 -20.15 5.35
CA TYR A 252 18.69 -19.68 4.01
C TYR A 252 17.42 -19.37 3.20
N LYS A 253 16.37 -20.21 3.34
CA LYS A 253 15.07 -19.97 2.70
C LYS A 253 14.43 -18.67 3.18
N GLY A 254 14.46 -18.38 4.48
CA GLY A 254 13.99 -17.10 5.04
C GLY A 254 14.72 -15.91 4.41
N MET A 255 16.05 -15.96 4.36
CA MET A 255 16.87 -14.93 3.73
C MET A 255 16.54 -14.73 2.23
N GLU A 256 16.31 -15.80 1.47
CA GLU A 256 15.93 -15.69 0.07
C GLU A 256 14.54 -15.08 -0.11
N SER A 257 13.58 -15.44 0.75
CA SER A 257 12.23 -14.88 0.73
C SER A 257 12.20 -13.38 1.07
N ASP A 258 13.02 -12.94 2.04
CA ASP A 258 13.21 -11.51 2.33
C ASP A 258 13.79 -10.76 1.13
N ARG A 259 14.74 -11.35 0.41
CA ARG A 259 15.37 -10.73 -0.77
C ARG A 259 14.36 -10.47 -1.89
N ASP A 260 13.35 -11.32 -2.08
CA ASP A 260 12.31 -11.11 -3.09
C ASP A 260 11.56 -9.80 -2.84
N ASN A 261 11.33 -9.46 -1.58
CA ASN A 261 10.68 -8.21 -1.20
C ASN A 261 11.66 -7.03 -1.24
N TYR A 262 12.86 -7.19 -0.69
CA TYR A 262 13.84 -6.09 -0.61
C TYR A 262 14.44 -5.70 -1.97
N PHE A 263 14.31 -6.54 -3.00
CA PHE A 263 14.77 -6.24 -4.36
C PHE A 263 14.40 -4.83 -4.82
N PHE A 264 13.12 -4.47 -4.71
CA PHE A 264 12.61 -3.17 -5.14
C PHE A 264 13.22 -2.01 -4.33
N ILE A 265 13.23 -2.18 -3.01
CA ILE A 265 13.71 -1.13 -2.12
C ILE A 265 15.24 -0.97 -2.22
N ASP A 266 15.98 -2.06 -2.45
CA ASP A 266 17.41 -1.99 -2.73
C ASP A 266 17.67 -1.03 -3.90
N VAL A 267 16.90 -1.11 -4.98
CA VAL A 267 17.06 -0.25 -6.15
C VAL A 267 16.59 1.18 -5.83
N GLN A 268 15.40 1.36 -5.23
CA GLN A 268 14.85 2.67 -4.93
C GLN A 268 15.68 3.46 -3.90
N ALA A 269 16.31 2.76 -2.93
CA ALA A 269 17.07 3.40 -1.87
C ALA A 269 18.55 3.59 -2.19
N ARG A 270 19.14 2.70 -3.00
CA ARG A 270 20.58 2.70 -3.33
C ARG A 270 20.88 3.18 -4.74
N GLY A 271 19.89 3.20 -5.64
CA GLY A 271 20.03 3.65 -7.02
C GLY A 271 20.70 2.63 -7.94
N GLU A 272 20.83 1.38 -7.51
CA GLU A 272 21.47 0.33 -8.30
C GLU A 272 20.90 -1.06 -7.99
N TYR A 273 20.99 -1.96 -8.96
CA TYR A 273 20.63 -3.35 -8.77
C TYR A 273 21.67 -4.09 -7.90
N PRO A 274 21.26 -4.76 -6.80
CA PRO A 274 22.20 -5.55 -6.03
C PRO A 274 22.69 -6.76 -6.86
N VAL A 275 23.97 -7.11 -6.70
CA VAL A 275 24.60 -8.21 -7.47
C VAL A 275 23.82 -9.52 -7.36
N TRP A 276 23.28 -9.84 -6.17
CA TRP A 276 22.49 -11.05 -5.97
C TRP A 276 21.22 -11.08 -6.82
N ALA A 277 20.57 -9.90 -7.07
CA ALA A 277 19.37 -9.80 -7.90
C ALA A 277 19.69 -10.03 -9.39
N LEU A 278 20.78 -9.44 -9.89
CA LEU A 278 21.25 -9.68 -11.25
C LEU A 278 21.59 -11.16 -11.47
N LYS A 279 22.28 -11.79 -10.49
CA LYS A 279 22.57 -13.23 -10.54
C LYS A 279 21.33 -14.11 -10.45
N ARG A 280 20.29 -13.68 -9.72
CA ARG A 280 19.01 -14.39 -9.70
C ARG A 280 18.31 -14.32 -11.04
N MET A 281 18.23 -13.13 -11.66
CA MET A 281 17.64 -12.96 -12.99
C MET A 281 18.38 -13.81 -14.03
N GLU A 282 19.72 -13.82 -14.00
CA GLU A 282 20.54 -14.69 -14.88
C GLU A 282 20.15 -16.17 -14.72
N ARG A 283 20.01 -16.68 -13.47
CA ARG A 283 19.58 -18.06 -13.21
C ARG A 283 18.15 -18.37 -13.68
N LEU A 284 17.27 -17.37 -13.68
CA LEU A 284 15.90 -17.47 -14.16
C LEU A 284 15.78 -17.29 -15.67
N GLY A 285 16.89 -17.03 -16.38
CA GLY A 285 16.88 -16.75 -17.81
C GLY A 285 16.29 -15.38 -18.17
N VAL A 286 16.12 -14.49 -17.17
CA VAL A 286 15.57 -13.14 -17.34
C VAL A 286 16.64 -12.19 -17.84
N ASN A 287 16.33 -11.47 -18.91
CA ASN A 287 17.19 -10.43 -19.48
C ASN A 287 16.40 -9.11 -19.54
N ILE A 288 16.69 -8.20 -18.63
CA ILE A 288 16.13 -6.85 -18.65
C ILE A 288 17.09 -5.88 -19.34
N ASP A 289 16.52 -5.01 -20.18
CA ASP A 289 17.28 -3.96 -20.89
C ASP A 289 17.48 -2.76 -19.94
N ILE A 290 18.55 -2.79 -19.16
CA ILE A 290 18.98 -1.69 -18.29
C ILE A 290 19.91 -0.80 -19.10
N THR A 291 19.40 0.33 -19.58
CA THR A 291 20.21 1.29 -20.36
C THR A 291 21.16 2.08 -19.44
N PRO A 292 22.26 2.67 -20.01
CA PRO A 292 23.10 3.60 -19.24
C PRO A 292 22.32 4.79 -18.67
N GLU A 293 21.29 5.26 -19.39
CA GLU A 293 20.41 6.33 -18.92
C GLU A 293 19.57 5.87 -17.72
N ASP A 294 19.02 4.64 -17.74
CA ASP A 294 18.30 4.10 -16.60
C ASP A 294 19.18 4.04 -15.36
N SER A 295 20.40 3.54 -15.51
CA SER A 295 21.36 3.45 -14.40
C SER A 295 21.64 4.83 -13.79
N LYS A 296 21.79 5.86 -14.63
CA LYS A 296 21.96 7.23 -14.18
C LYS A 296 20.72 7.77 -13.45
N ILE A 297 19.53 7.54 -14.01
CA ILE A 297 18.25 7.97 -13.42
C ILE A 297 18.04 7.31 -12.05
N LEU A 298 18.27 5.99 -11.95
CA LEU A 298 18.15 5.26 -10.68
C LEU A 298 19.06 5.84 -9.60
N GLN A 299 20.33 6.15 -9.93
CA GLN A 299 21.30 6.74 -9.01
C GLN A 299 20.90 8.14 -8.54
N GLU A 300 20.36 8.97 -9.44
CA GLU A 300 19.97 10.35 -9.17
C GLU A 300 18.59 10.47 -8.48
N GLY A 301 17.73 9.43 -8.60
CA GLY A 301 16.36 9.44 -8.13
C GLY A 301 16.12 8.51 -6.93
N THR A 302 17.07 8.42 -6.00
CA THR A 302 16.88 7.62 -4.77
C THR A 302 15.90 8.29 -3.82
N VAL A 303 15.11 7.47 -3.12
CA VAL A 303 14.07 7.95 -2.19
C VAL A 303 14.66 8.60 -0.94
N ASP A 304 13.89 9.51 -0.31
CA ASP A 304 14.31 10.24 0.89
C ASP A 304 14.11 9.44 2.17
N PHE A 305 13.09 8.59 2.23
CA PHE A 305 12.75 7.74 3.37
C PHE A 305 12.22 6.39 2.92
N ILE A 306 12.28 5.41 3.80
CA ILE A 306 11.74 4.06 3.58
C ILE A 306 10.39 3.96 4.26
N SER A 307 9.35 3.73 3.50
CA SER A 307 8.04 3.44 4.07
C SER A 307 7.55 2.04 3.72
N PHE A 308 6.66 1.54 4.57
CA PHE A 308 6.19 0.18 4.44
C PHE A 308 4.83 -0.03 5.11
N SER A 309 4.12 -1.06 4.66
CA SER A 309 3.01 -1.69 5.38
C SER A 309 3.54 -2.80 6.27
N TYR A 310 2.97 -2.92 7.47
CA TYR A 310 3.21 -4.04 8.35
C TYR A 310 1.90 -4.51 8.98
N TYR A 311 1.49 -5.72 8.64
CA TYR A 311 0.29 -6.34 9.20
C TYR A 311 0.61 -7.63 9.97
N ALA A 312 1.61 -8.36 9.51
CA ALA A 312 1.98 -9.66 10.02
C ALA A 312 3.43 -9.99 9.65
N SER A 313 4.09 -10.77 10.49
CA SER A 313 5.28 -11.52 10.08
C SER A 313 4.89 -12.79 9.33
N ARG A 314 5.86 -13.39 8.66
CA ARG A 314 5.71 -14.59 7.85
C ARG A 314 6.64 -15.67 8.35
N CYS A 315 6.38 -16.93 8.01
CA CYS A 315 7.26 -18.04 8.34
C CYS A 315 7.44 -18.92 7.11
N VAL A 316 8.64 -19.44 6.86
CA VAL A 316 8.93 -20.29 5.72
C VAL A 316 9.75 -21.51 6.12
N SER A 317 9.57 -22.62 5.40
CA SER A 317 10.39 -23.81 5.56
C SER A 317 10.98 -24.25 4.23
N ALA A 318 12.15 -24.86 4.27
CA ALA A 318 12.74 -25.56 3.14
C ALA A 318 12.17 -26.98 2.98
N ASP A 319 11.46 -27.51 4.00
CA ASP A 319 10.84 -28.83 3.97
C ASP A 319 9.50 -28.79 3.21
N PRO A 320 9.38 -29.54 2.09
CA PRO A 320 8.14 -29.59 1.31
C PRO A 320 6.92 -30.11 2.10
N GLU A 321 7.12 -30.99 3.08
CA GLU A 321 6.01 -31.54 3.87
C GLU A 321 5.45 -30.50 4.84
N ILE A 322 6.30 -29.66 5.42
CA ILE A 322 5.88 -28.51 6.23
C ILE A 322 5.12 -27.51 5.35
N ASN A 323 5.63 -27.24 4.13
CA ASN A 323 4.98 -26.33 3.20
C ASN A 323 3.60 -26.79 2.74
N LYS A 324 3.33 -28.10 2.65
CA LYS A 324 2.00 -28.65 2.33
C LYS A 324 0.95 -28.44 3.42
N GLN A 325 1.36 -28.30 4.67
CA GLN A 325 0.45 -28.12 5.82
C GLN A 325 -0.13 -26.72 5.93
N ASN A 326 0.06 -25.90 4.90
CA ASN A 326 0.02 -24.47 5.01
C ASN A 326 -1.16 -23.74 4.52
N ALA A 327 -1.24 -22.79 5.22
CA ALA A 327 -1.33 -21.35 5.08
C ALA A 327 -2.67 -20.85 4.57
N LYS A 328 -3.71 -21.01 5.35
CA LYS A 328 -4.84 -20.08 5.29
C LYS A 328 -4.32 -18.69 5.66
N GLY A 329 -4.52 -17.71 4.78
CA GLY A 329 -4.27 -16.29 5.05
C GLY A 329 -2.97 -15.69 4.49
N ASN A 330 -1.97 -16.50 4.12
CA ASN A 330 -0.69 -16.03 3.58
C ASN A 330 -0.30 -16.70 2.25
N ALA A 331 -1.28 -17.20 1.50
CA ALA A 331 -1.04 -17.89 0.22
C ALA A 331 -0.26 -17.04 -0.79
N VAL A 332 -0.49 -15.73 -0.78
CA VAL A 332 0.19 -14.76 -1.67
C VAL A 332 1.72 -14.81 -1.53
N PHE A 333 2.21 -15.00 -0.29
CA PHE A 333 3.65 -15.05 0.01
C PHE A 333 4.18 -16.48 0.22
N SER A 334 3.40 -17.50 -0.07
CA SER A 334 3.79 -18.91 0.14
C SER A 334 4.34 -19.20 1.55
N ALA A 335 3.77 -18.53 2.57
CA ALA A 335 4.23 -18.62 3.94
C ALA A 335 3.55 -19.74 4.71
N VAL A 336 4.21 -20.26 5.75
CA VAL A 336 3.70 -21.29 6.65
C VAL A 336 3.25 -20.67 7.98
N LYS A 337 2.37 -21.35 8.72
CA LYS A 337 1.95 -20.90 10.05
C LYS A 337 3.14 -20.94 11.02
N ASN A 338 3.43 -19.81 11.67
CA ASN A 338 4.38 -19.79 12.78
C ASN A 338 3.73 -20.43 14.03
N PRO A 339 4.33 -21.48 14.61
CA PRO A 339 3.74 -22.20 15.73
C PRO A 339 3.68 -21.38 17.04
N TYR A 340 4.39 -20.28 17.11
CA TYR A 340 4.51 -19.44 18.32
C TYR A 340 3.60 -18.21 18.31
N LEU A 341 2.93 -17.91 17.18
CA LEU A 341 2.13 -16.71 17.03
C LEU A 341 0.63 -17.02 16.91
N LYS A 342 -0.18 -16.15 17.50
CA LYS A 342 -1.62 -16.12 17.26
C LYS A 342 -1.89 -15.50 15.88
N ALA A 343 -3.01 -15.87 15.28
CA ALA A 343 -3.43 -15.32 14.01
C ALA A 343 -4.85 -14.74 14.12
N SER A 344 -5.14 -13.73 13.26
CA SER A 344 -6.48 -13.21 13.07
C SER A 344 -7.39 -14.24 12.38
N GLU A 345 -8.68 -13.95 12.27
CA GLU A 345 -9.66 -14.79 11.54
C GLU A 345 -9.27 -15.03 10.07
N TRP A 346 -8.52 -14.09 9.47
CA TRP A 346 -7.97 -14.22 8.12
C TRP A 346 -6.59 -14.87 8.05
N GLY A 347 -6.11 -15.45 9.17
CA GLY A 347 -4.83 -16.17 9.23
C GLY A 347 -3.60 -15.28 9.31
N TRP A 348 -3.74 -13.96 9.49
CA TRP A 348 -2.61 -13.05 9.65
C TRP A 348 -2.05 -13.13 11.04
N GLN A 349 -0.77 -13.43 11.15
CA GLN A 349 -0.08 -13.61 12.42
C GLN A 349 0.15 -12.29 13.13
N ILE A 350 -0.30 -12.17 14.36
CA ILE A 350 -0.16 -10.96 15.18
C ILE A 350 1.22 -10.97 15.83
N ASP A 351 2.10 -10.06 15.41
CA ASP A 351 3.49 -10.04 15.83
C ASP A 351 4.03 -8.61 15.99
N PRO A 352 3.81 -7.98 17.15
CA PRO A 352 4.36 -6.64 17.42
C PRO A 352 5.89 -6.61 17.43
N LEU A 353 6.55 -7.68 17.90
CA LEU A 353 8.01 -7.77 17.88
C LEU A 353 8.54 -7.84 16.44
N GLY A 354 7.83 -8.50 15.55
CA GLY A 354 8.16 -8.52 14.12
C GLY A 354 8.16 -7.14 13.47
N LEU A 355 7.32 -6.22 13.93
CA LEU A 355 7.38 -4.82 13.52
C LEU A 355 8.72 -4.18 13.92
N ARG A 356 9.15 -4.36 15.17
CA ARG A 356 10.44 -3.85 15.66
C ARG A 356 11.61 -4.46 14.87
N ILE A 357 11.58 -5.78 14.62
CA ILE A 357 12.58 -6.47 13.81
C ILE A 357 12.62 -5.91 12.38
N THR A 358 11.45 -5.70 11.77
CA THR A 358 11.33 -5.12 10.42
C THR A 358 11.94 -3.72 10.35
N CYS A 359 11.64 -2.86 11.33
CA CYS A 359 12.23 -1.52 11.41
C CYS A 359 13.76 -1.57 11.49
N ASN A 360 14.31 -2.42 12.39
CA ASN A 360 15.76 -2.59 12.52
C ASN A 360 16.37 -3.12 11.22
N THR A 361 15.79 -4.14 10.60
CA THR A 361 16.28 -4.71 9.35
C THR A 361 16.32 -3.67 8.22
N LEU A 362 15.26 -2.86 8.08
CA LEU A 362 15.19 -1.84 7.04
C LEU A 362 16.18 -0.70 7.31
N TYR A 363 16.30 -0.26 8.56
CA TYR A 363 17.24 0.80 8.90
C TYR A 363 18.70 0.37 8.74
N ASP A 364 19.05 -0.82 9.21
CA ASP A 364 20.42 -1.38 9.04
C ASP A 364 20.78 -1.49 7.55
N ARG A 365 19.80 -1.82 6.72
CA ARG A 365 20.01 -2.01 5.29
C ARG A 365 20.14 -0.70 4.50
N TYR A 366 19.40 0.35 4.86
CA TYR A 366 19.28 1.56 4.05
C TYR A 366 19.75 2.85 4.72
N GLN A 367 19.82 2.90 6.05
CA GLN A 367 20.26 4.06 6.84
C GLN A 367 19.47 5.35 6.49
N LYS A 368 18.17 5.20 6.20
CA LYS A 368 17.23 6.30 5.89
C LYS A 368 16.11 6.33 6.92
N PRO A 369 15.48 7.50 7.16
CA PRO A 369 14.31 7.58 8.03
C PRO A 369 13.24 6.57 7.62
N LEU A 370 12.50 6.04 8.61
CA LEU A 370 11.44 5.05 8.41
C LEU A 370 10.07 5.70 8.58
N PHE A 371 9.06 5.20 7.86
CA PHE A 371 7.67 5.58 8.05
C PHE A 371 6.77 4.34 7.92
N ILE A 372 6.03 4.01 8.97
CA ILE A 372 5.00 2.95 8.90
C ILE A 372 3.74 3.58 8.31
N VAL A 373 3.52 3.38 7.01
CA VAL A 373 2.41 4.03 6.31
C VAL A 373 1.16 3.17 6.22
N GLU A 374 1.24 1.92 6.67
CA GLU A 374 0.09 1.05 6.94
C GLU A 374 0.40 0.09 8.08
N ASN A 375 -0.52 0.01 9.03
CA ASN A 375 -0.57 -1.03 10.07
C ASN A 375 -2.04 -1.22 10.47
N GLY A 376 -2.48 -2.41 10.80
CA GLY A 376 -3.86 -2.62 11.19
C GLY A 376 -4.28 -4.07 11.30
N LEU A 377 -5.46 -4.29 11.86
CA LEU A 377 -6.09 -5.59 12.03
C LEU A 377 -7.44 -5.60 11.32
N GLY A 378 -7.58 -6.48 10.31
CA GLY A 378 -8.88 -6.78 9.73
C GLY A 378 -9.65 -7.75 10.64
N ALA A 379 -10.87 -7.38 11.03
CA ALA A 379 -11.73 -8.15 11.90
C ALA A 379 -13.20 -8.00 11.55
N ASN A 380 -14.05 -8.93 11.99
CA ASN A 380 -15.50 -8.75 11.97
C ASN A 380 -15.90 -7.94 13.20
N ASP A 381 -16.58 -6.83 12.98
CA ASP A 381 -17.14 -6.03 14.08
C ASP A 381 -18.57 -6.46 14.37
N THR A 382 -18.96 -6.44 15.64
CA THR A 382 -20.34 -6.64 16.09
C THR A 382 -20.92 -5.29 16.51
N ILE A 383 -22.12 -4.98 16.00
CA ILE A 383 -22.87 -3.81 16.44
C ILE A 383 -23.74 -4.23 17.60
N GLU A 384 -23.57 -3.60 18.74
CA GLU A 384 -24.36 -3.81 19.96
C GLU A 384 -25.30 -2.61 20.20
N GLU A 385 -26.24 -2.73 21.15
CA GLU A 385 -27.21 -1.67 21.42
C GLU A 385 -26.55 -0.36 21.89
N ASP A 386 -25.43 -0.46 22.60
CA ASP A 386 -24.69 0.66 23.20
C ASP A 386 -23.43 1.07 22.41
N GLY A 387 -23.08 0.37 21.32
CA GLY A 387 -21.94 0.74 20.50
C GLY A 387 -21.30 -0.37 19.69
N ILE A 388 -20.04 -0.14 19.32
CA ILE A 388 -19.18 -1.12 18.64
C ILE A 388 -17.91 -1.26 19.46
N HIS A 389 -17.82 -2.39 20.17
CA HIS A 389 -16.78 -2.67 21.16
C HIS A 389 -15.64 -3.46 20.53
N ASP A 390 -14.67 -2.78 19.95
CA ASP A 390 -13.55 -3.38 19.23
C ASP A 390 -12.25 -3.41 20.06
N THR A 391 -12.33 -3.89 21.29
CA THR A 391 -11.20 -4.01 22.23
C THR A 391 -10.03 -4.81 21.66
N TYR A 392 -10.29 -5.83 20.84
CA TYR A 392 -9.27 -6.60 20.12
C TYR A 392 -8.43 -5.73 19.17
N ARG A 393 -9.03 -4.68 18.57
CA ARG A 393 -8.32 -3.71 17.74
C ARG A 393 -7.47 -2.79 18.60
N ILE A 394 -8.01 -2.32 19.71
CA ILE A 394 -7.27 -1.52 20.71
C ILE A 394 -6.04 -2.30 21.19
N ASP A 395 -6.19 -3.58 21.53
CA ASP A 395 -5.09 -4.41 22.00
C ASP A 395 -4.02 -4.59 20.90
N TYR A 396 -4.42 -4.84 19.66
CA TYR A 396 -3.50 -4.92 18.54
C TYR A 396 -2.72 -3.61 18.36
N MET A 397 -3.41 -2.47 18.29
CA MET A 397 -2.79 -1.15 18.11
C MET A 397 -1.86 -0.82 19.28
N ARG A 398 -2.27 -1.10 20.51
CA ARG A 398 -1.49 -0.86 21.73
C ARG A 398 -0.15 -1.59 21.70
N GLU A 399 -0.15 -2.87 21.38
CA GLU A 399 1.09 -3.67 21.35
C GLU A 399 2.02 -3.23 20.21
N HIS A 400 1.48 -2.84 19.06
CA HIS A 400 2.28 -2.30 17.96
C HIS A 400 2.86 -0.90 18.29
N ILE A 401 2.11 -0.05 18.99
CA ILE A 401 2.62 1.26 19.46
C ILE A 401 3.73 1.07 20.49
N LYS A 402 3.65 0.09 21.39
CA LYS A 402 4.76 -0.26 22.28
C LYS A 402 6.01 -0.70 21.52
N ALA A 403 5.84 -1.47 20.45
CA ALA A 403 6.96 -1.84 19.58
C ALA A 403 7.58 -0.62 18.88
N MET A 404 6.77 0.35 18.42
CA MET A 404 7.27 1.62 17.86
C MET A 404 8.01 2.46 18.88
N ASP A 405 7.52 2.50 20.12
CA ASP A 405 8.23 3.18 21.23
C ASP A 405 9.64 2.58 21.45
N ALA A 406 9.72 1.25 21.45
CA ALA A 406 11.02 0.56 21.56
C ALA A 406 11.94 0.84 20.36
N VAL A 407 11.42 0.88 19.13
CA VAL A 407 12.16 1.28 17.92
C VAL A 407 12.80 2.66 18.09
N ILE A 408 12.06 3.61 18.66
CA ILE A 408 12.54 4.98 18.83
C ILE A 408 13.47 5.11 20.04
N ASN A 409 13.07 4.59 21.20
CA ASN A 409 13.70 4.90 22.48
C ASN A 409 14.74 3.87 22.92
N GLU A 410 14.66 2.62 22.48
CA GLU A 410 15.65 1.59 22.79
C GLU A 410 16.62 1.38 21.62
N ASP A 411 16.10 1.33 20.37
CA ASP A 411 16.92 1.09 19.19
C ASP A 411 17.46 2.40 18.56
N GLY A 412 16.89 3.56 18.93
CA GLY A 412 17.36 4.88 18.48
C GLY A 412 17.07 5.18 17.00
N LEU A 413 16.08 4.53 16.39
CA LEU A 413 15.81 4.67 14.97
C LEU A 413 14.92 5.89 14.65
N PRO A 414 15.17 6.61 13.54
CA PRO A 414 14.39 7.75 13.12
C PRO A 414 13.05 7.31 12.47
N LEU A 415 12.04 7.07 13.27
CA LEU A 415 10.69 6.76 12.83
C LEU A 415 9.86 8.03 12.73
N LEU A 416 9.44 8.39 11.50
CA LEU A 416 8.71 9.63 11.20
C LEU A 416 7.26 9.62 11.67
N GLY A 417 6.60 8.47 11.63
CA GLY A 417 5.20 8.36 11.97
C GLY A 417 4.62 6.98 11.75
N CYS A 418 3.32 6.87 12.04
CA CYS A 418 2.50 5.69 11.75
C CYS A 418 1.12 6.13 11.28
N THR A 419 0.67 5.61 10.12
CA THR A 419 -0.70 5.74 9.65
C THR A 419 -1.38 4.38 9.70
N PHE A 420 -2.42 4.23 10.54
CA PHE A 420 -3.17 2.98 10.61
C PHE A 420 -4.05 2.79 9.38
N TRP A 421 -3.99 1.58 8.80
CA TRP A 421 -4.70 1.26 7.59
C TRP A 421 -6.21 1.19 7.78
N GLY A 422 -6.93 1.76 6.81
CA GLY A 422 -8.38 1.75 6.81
C GLY A 422 -8.94 2.42 8.04
N ILE A 423 -8.40 3.59 8.44
CA ILE A 423 -8.84 4.34 9.65
C ILE A 423 -10.35 4.52 9.71
N ILE A 424 -10.98 4.58 8.56
CA ILE A 424 -12.41 4.39 8.32
C ILE A 424 -12.61 3.07 7.57
N ASP A 425 -13.64 2.30 7.89
CA ASP A 425 -13.93 1.04 7.20
C ASP A 425 -14.05 1.24 5.69
N LEU A 426 -13.40 0.38 4.95
CA LEU A 426 -13.31 0.44 3.49
C LEU A 426 -13.37 -0.96 2.88
N ILE A 427 -13.48 -1.06 1.55
CA ILE A 427 -13.49 -2.33 0.85
C ILE A 427 -12.11 -2.99 0.96
N SER A 428 -12.06 -4.23 1.44
CA SER A 428 -10.80 -4.97 1.54
C SER A 428 -10.22 -5.27 0.14
N ALA A 429 -8.95 -4.90 -0.08
CA ALA A 429 -8.27 -5.16 -1.34
C ALA A 429 -8.17 -6.66 -1.66
N SER A 430 -7.88 -7.50 -0.65
CA SER A 430 -7.71 -8.94 -0.86
C SER A 430 -9.01 -9.70 -1.08
N THR A 431 -10.07 -9.38 -0.32
CA THR A 431 -11.32 -10.15 -0.36
C THR A 431 -12.45 -9.46 -1.16
N GLY A 432 -12.34 -8.15 -1.39
CA GLY A 432 -13.43 -7.35 -1.97
C GLY A 432 -14.61 -7.14 -1.01
N GLU A 433 -14.45 -7.40 0.28
CA GLU A 433 -15.52 -7.36 1.27
C GLU A 433 -15.36 -6.18 2.22
N ILE A 434 -16.48 -5.57 2.60
CA ILE A 434 -16.51 -4.55 3.65
C ILE A 434 -16.48 -5.18 5.06
N LYS A 435 -16.91 -6.42 5.23
CA LYS A 435 -16.97 -7.08 6.55
C LYS A 435 -15.60 -7.29 7.19
N LYS A 436 -14.52 -7.37 6.39
CA LYS A 436 -13.15 -7.34 6.89
C LYS A 436 -12.77 -5.92 7.25
N ARG A 437 -13.21 -5.49 8.43
CA ARG A 437 -13.12 -4.12 8.88
C ARG A 437 -11.79 -3.82 9.55
N TYR A 438 -11.21 -2.67 9.22
CA TYR A 438 -9.94 -2.22 9.77
C TYR A 438 -10.09 -0.98 10.64
N GLY A 439 -11.15 -0.19 10.39
CA GLY A 439 -11.28 1.17 10.86
C GLY A 439 -11.63 1.32 12.33
N THR A 440 -11.31 2.47 12.86
CA THR A 440 -11.84 3.01 14.11
C THR A 440 -13.20 3.69 13.89
N ILE A 441 -13.57 3.91 12.64
CA ILE A 441 -14.84 4.45 12.20
C ILE A 441 -15.56 3.37 11.38
N TYR A 442 -16.70 2.92 11.87
CA TYR A 442 -17.58 2.00 11.17
C TYR A 442 -18.33 2.71 10.04
N VAL A 443 -18.49 2.04 8.91
CA VAL A 443 -19.35 2.48 7.81
C VAL A 443 -20.48 1.48 7.64
N ASP A 444 -21.73 1.94 7.67
CA ASP A 444 -22.91 1.10 7.47
C ASP A 444 -23.03 0.69 6.00
N LYS A 445 -22.30 -0.35 5.64
CA LYS A 445 -22.35 -1.04 4.35
C LYS A 445 -22.19 -2.53 4.55
N GLN A 446 -22.96 -3.32 3.79
CA GLN A 446 -22.90 -4.76 3.81
C GLN A 446 -22.21 -5.31 2.54
N VAL A 447 -21.92 -6.62 2.54
CA VAL A 447 -21.22 -7.28 1.42
C VAL A 447 -22.03 -7.23 0.13
N ASP A 448 -23.38 -7.25 0.22
CA ASP A 448 -24.29 -7.12 -0.90
C ASP A 448 -24.49 -5.68 -1.41
N GLY A 449 -23.75 -4.73 -0.84
CA GLY A 449 -23.84 -3.31 -1.16
C GLY A 449 -24.92 -2.54 -0.40
N SER A 450 -25.78 -3.21 0.38
CA SER A 450 -26.81 -2.56 1.20
C SER A 450 -26.20 -1.77 2.37
N GLY A 451 -27.01 -0.93 3.00
CA GLY A 451 -26.63 0.00 4.06
C GLY A 451 -26.87 1.44 3.66
N ASN A 452 -26.75 2.35 4.62
CA ASN A 452 -26.99 3.78 4.40
C ASN A 452 -25.71 4.63 4.40
N LEU A 453 -24.55 3.98 4.51
CA LEU A 453 -23.23 4.61 4.58
C LEU A 453 -23.04 5.54 5.79
N GLU A 454 -23.83 5.39 6.86
CA GLU A 454 -23.64 6.14 8.10
C GLU A 454 -22.27 5.82 8.71
N ARG A 455 -21.59 6.85 9.26
CA ARG A 455 -20.32 6.71 9.97
C ARG A 455 -20.59 6.65 11.46
N LYS A 456 -20.08 5.57 12.12
CA LYS A 456 -20.19 5.41 13.58
C LYS A 456 -18.80 5.25 14.19
N LYS A 457 -18.53 5.96 15.28
CA LYS A 457 -17.28 5.82 16.02
C LYS A 457 -17.31 4.50 16.80
N LYS A 458 -16.22 3.73 16.72
CA LYS A 458 -15.99 2.53 17.54
C LYS A 458 -15.26 2.92 18.84
N ASP A 459 -15.12 2.01 19.79
CA ASP A 459 -14.35 2.27 21.02
C ASP A 459 -12.89 2.63 20.72
N SER A 460 -12.30 2.02 19.71
CA SER A 460 -10.96 2.33 19.23
C SER A 460 -10.80 3.78 18.76
N PHE A 461 -11.86 4.47 18.33
CA PHE A 461 -11.81 5.89 17.97
C PHE A 461 -11.41 6.75 19.17
N ALA A 462 -12.15 6.65 20.25
CA ALA A 462 -11.90 7.45 21.47
C ALA A 462 -10.57 7.07 22.13
N TRP A 463 -10.20 5.79 22.06
CA TRP A 463 -8.92 5.32 22.56
C TRP A 463 -7.75 5.90 21.73
N TYR A 464 -7.80 5.83 20.40
CA TYR A 464 -6.73 6.35 19.55
C TYR A 464 -6.63 7.88 19.61
N GLN A 465 -7.75 8.58 19.76
CA GLN A 465 -7.76 10.02 20.05
C GLN A 465 -6.90 10.34 21.28
N LYS A 466 -7.07 9.62 22.39
CA LYS A 466 -6.27 9.82 23.62
C LYS A 466 -4.79 9.51 23.41
N VAL A 467 -4.48 8.48 22.62
CA VAL A 467 -3.08 8.15 22.24
C VAL A 467 -2.44 9.33 21.52
N ILE A 468 -3.12 9.91 20.54
CA ILE A 468 -2.61 11.04 19.76
C ILE A 468 -2.46 12.28 20.64
N GLU A 469 -3.48 12.62 21.44
CA GLU A 469 -3.46 13.77 22.37
C GLU A 469 -2.30 13.69 23.37
N SER A 470 -2.03 12.52 23.87
CA SER A 470 -0.95 12.28 24.82
C SER A 470 0.42 12.04 24.17
N ASN A 471 0.50 12.13 22.83
CA ASN A 471 1.69 11.74 22.05
C ASN A 471 2.22 10.37 22.45
N GLY A 472 1.34 9.37 22.57
CA GLY A 472 1.68 7.98 22.89
C GLY A 472 2.02 7.69 24.35
N THR A 473 1.86 8.62 25.27
CA THR A 473 2.15 8.39 26.70
C THR A 473 1.02 7.65 27.42
N ILE A 474 -0.20 7.71 26.91
CA ILE A 474 -1.39 6.99 27.40
C ILE A 474 -1.83 6.00 26.34
N LEU A 475 -1.81 4.69 26.66
CA LEU A 475 -2.21 3.59 25.78
C LEU A 475 -3.38 2.79 26.36
#